data_f1846e7d78842062311a6f5ecd6d5a13
#
_entry.id   f1846e7d78842062311a6f5ecd6d5a13
#
_cell.length_a   1.000
_cell.length_b   1.000
_cell.length_c   1.000
_cell.angle_alpha   90.00
_cell.angle_beta   90.00
_cell.angle_gamma   90.00
#
_symmetry.space_group_name_H-M   'P 1'
#
loop_
_entity.id
_entity.type
_entity.pdbx_description
1 polymer ?
#
loop_
_entity_poly.entity_id
_entity_poly.type
_entity_poly.pdbx_seq_one_letter_code
_entity_poly.pdbx_strand_id
1 'polypeptide(L)'
;MNSKQNNFFLILNFSIVLILTACSGGGNSEIRPDDSFNIRVITGDWFFSPNCEEYVLGTDTLYLADQLPDTISIFSDSVNTLFIDAGTNNLVASVDSLGSFTIPFQSFQAYLDLGFISDTATVFLTGTGNFSSRYEGTMNLTFSEPLLNANIDCTIDLRKLD
;
A
#
# COMPACT_ATOMS: atom_id res chain seq x y z
N MET A 1 77.84 -5.76 -4.78
CA MET A 1 77.17 -7.09 -4.80
C MET A 1 75.80 -6.97 -4.25
N ASN A 2 74.78 -7.19 -5.12
CA ASN A 2 73.39 -7.53 -4.87
C ASN A 2 72.47 -6.58 -4.14
N SER A 3 71.92 -5.64 -4.91
CA SER A 3 70.75 -4.89 -4.61
C SER A 3 69.66 -5.27 -5.64
N LYS A 4 69.11 -6.48 -5.64
CA LYS A 4 68.06 -6.93 -6.57
C LYS A 4 66.98 -7.82 -5.95
N GLN A 5 66.83 -7.87 -4.64
CA GLN A 5 65.92 -8.85 -4.02
C GLN A 5 64.74 -8.26 -3.24
N ASN A 6 64.59 -6.92 -3.13
CA ASN A 6 63.54 -6.34 -2.29
C ASN A 6 62.27 -5.84 -3.03
N ASN A 7 62.24 -5.90 -4.39
CA ASN A 7 61.08 -5.37 -5.11
C ASN A 7 60.01 -6.41 -5.48
N PHE A 8 60.27 -7.68 -5.24
CA PHE A 8 59.30 -8.74 -5.57
C PHE A 8 58.26 -8.97 -4.47
N PHE A 9 58.59 -8.63 -3.23
CA PHE A 9 57.68 -8.83 -2.09
C PHE A 9 56.64 -7.70 -1.92
N LEU A 10 56.88 -6.54 -2.50
CA LEU A 10 55.97 -5.39 -2.35
C LEU A 10 54.79 -5.43 -3.33
N ILE A 11 54.90 -6.18 -4.42
CA ILE A 11 53.83 -6.27 -5.45
C ILE A 11 52.80 -7.34 -5.07
N LEU A 12 53.20 -8.34 -4.25
CA LEU A 12 52.27 -9.42 -3.87
C LEU A 12 51.31 -9.05 -2.74
N ASN A 13 51.62 -8.02 -1.93
CA ASN A 13 50.76 -7.58 -0.85
C ASN A 13 49.66 -6.57 -1.26
N PHE A 14 49.74 -6.00 -2.47
CA PHE A 14 48.72 -5.04 -2.93
C PHE A 14 47.55 -5.69 -3.66
N SER A 15 47.69 -6.95 -4.07
CA SER A 15 46.62 -7.66 -4.81
C SER A 15 45.63 -8.41 -3.91
N ILE A 16 45.88 -8.51 -2.59
CA ILE A 16 45.02 -9.27 -1.67
C ILE A 16 43.98 -8.37 -0.97
N VAL A 17 44.18 -7.04 -0.97
CA VAL A 17 43.28 -6.11 -0.28
C VAL A 17 42.05 -5.73 -1.12
N LEU A 18 41.96 -6.06 -2.41
CA LEU A 18 40.90 -5.63 -3.31
C LEU A 18 39.74 -6.64 -3.48
N ILE A 19 39.71 -7.74 -2.72
CA ILE A 19 38.68 -8.79 -2.87
C ILE A 19 37.68 -8.87 -1.69
N LEU A 20 37.80 -8.00 -0.66
CA LEU A 20 36.94 -8.09 0.53
C LEU A 20 35.91 -6.97 0.70
N THR A 21 35.61 -6.19 -0.35
CA THR A 21 34.53 -5.16 -0.28
C THR A 21 33.36 -5.43 -1.21
N ALA A 22 33.06 -6.68 -1.48
CA ALA A 22 31.86 -7.02 -2.29
C ALA A 22 31.04 -8.12 -1.61
N CYS A 23 30.52 -7.87 -0.42
CA CYS A 23 29.35 -8.59 0.11
C CYS A 23 28.82 -7.88 1.37
N SER A 24 28.21 -6.73 1.22
CA SER A 24 27.15 -6.27 2.12
C SER A 24 25.97 -5.83 1.27
N GLY A 25 25.38 -6.80 0.58
CA GLY A 25 24.07 -6.69 0.00
C GLY A 25 23.04 -6.87 1.11
N GLY A 26 22.83 -5.83 1.90
CA GLY A 26 21.58 -5.69 2.64
C GLY A 26 20.50 -5.56 1.58
N GLY A 27 19.71 -6.61 1.39
CA GLY A 27 18.60 -6.60 0.45
C GLY A 27 17.49 -5.71 0.96
N ASN A 28 17.62 -4.40 0.78
CA ASN A 28 16.45 -3.56 0.62
C ASN A 28 15.87 -3.97 -0.73
N SER A 29 14.72 -4.60 -0.71
CA SER A 29 13.91 -4.84 -1.90
C SER A 29 13.30 -3.51 -2.36
N GLU A 30 14.14 -2.51 -2.65
CA GLU A 30 13.71 -1.38 -3.44
C GLU A 30 13.35 -1.92 -4.82
N ILE A 31 12.11 -1.72 -5.23
CA ILE A 31 11.68 -1.98 -6.60
C ILE A 31 12.63 -1.17 -7.48
N ARG A 32 13.51 -1.88 -8.20
CA ARG A 32 14.39 -1.21 -9.16
C ARG A 32 13.51 -0.60 -10.25
N PRO A 33 13.89 0.55 -10.83
CA PRO A 33 13.15 1.16 -11.94
C PRO A 33 12.92 0.23 -13.15
N ASP A 34 13.71 -0.85 -13.25
CA ASP A 34 13.59 -1.87 -14.31
C ASP A 34 12.62 -3.01 -13.98
N ASP A 35 12.17 -3.14 -12.72
CA ASP A 35 11.13 -4.10 -12.36
C ASP A 35 9.79 -3.41 -12.62
N SER A 36 9.28 -3.55 -13.84
CA SER A 36 7.90 -3.18 -14.15
C SER A 36 6.99 -3.78 -13.09
N PHE A 37 6.21 -2.95 -12.42
CA PHE A 37 5.26 -3.36 -11.40
C PHE A 37 4.44 -4.53 -11.92
N ASN A 38 4.44 -5.63 -11.19
CA ASN A 38 3.67 -6.82 -11.55
C ASN A 38 2.48 -6.95 -10.60
N ILE A 39 1.30 -6.69 -11.11
CA ILE A 39 0.04 -6.78 -10.36
C ILE A 39 -0.16 -8.11 -9.63
N ARG A 40 0.40 -9.22 -10.16
CA ARG A 40 0.28 -10.54 -9.54
C ARG A 40 1.00 -10.65 -8.19
N VAL A 41 2.02 -9.83 -7.95
CA VAL A 41 2.76 -9.89 -6.69
C VAL A 41 2.03 -9.22 -5.54
N ILE A 42 1.06 -8.35 -5.84
CA ILE A 42 0.25 -7.67 -4.82
C ILE A 42 -1.08 -8.38 -4.56
N THR A 43 -1.45 -9.41 -5.33
CA THR A 43 -2.68 -10.19 -5.05
C THR A 43 -2.54 -10.97 -3.75
N GLY A 44 -3.63 -11.09 -3.00
CA GLY A 44 -3.70 -11.77 -1.71
C GLY A 44 -4.35 -10.91 -0.64
N ASP A 45 -4.22 -11.34 0.61
CA ASP A 45 -4.82 -10.68 1.75
C ASP A 45 -3.88 -9.61 2.31
N TRP A 46 -4.49 -8.51 2.73
CA TRP A 46 -3.79 -7.34 3.23
C TRP A 46 -4.40 -6.88 4.55
N PHE A 47 -3.55 -6.60 5.51
CA PHE A 47 -3.93 -5.81 6.67
C PHE A 47 -4.25 -4.39 6.22
N PHE A 48 -5.38 -3.87 6.69
CA PHE A 48 -5.96 -2.59 6.31
C PHE A 48 -6.08 -1.75 7.57
N SER A 49 -5.25 -0.72 7.69
CA SER A 49 -5.19 0.13 8.88
C SER A 49 -5.67 1.55 8.55
N PRO A 50 -6.98 1.83 8.69
CA PRO A 50 -7.53 3.12 8.37
C PRO A 50 -7.26 4.15 9.48
N ASN A 51 -6.97 5.37 9.06
CA ASN A 51 -6.96 6.57 9.89
C ASN A 51 -7.86 7.60 9.21
N CYS A 52 -9.07 7.75 9.71
CA CYS A 52 -10.11 8.58 9.13
C CYS A 52 -10.35 9.83 9.98
N GLU A 53 -10.78 10.90 9.32
CA GLU A 53 -11.29 12.08 10.01
C GLU A 53 -12.56 11.74 10.79
N GLU A 54 -12.73 12.36 11.95
CA GLU A 54 -13.94 12.25 12.75
C GLU A 54 -15.05 13.08 12.11
N TYR A 55 -16.26 12.52 12.03
CA TYR A 55 -17.43 13.25 11.60
C TYR A 55 -18.37 13.51 12.77
N VAL A 56 -18.61 14.80 13.08
CA VAL A 56 -19.44 15.23 14.21
C VAL A 56 -20.83 15.63 13.70
N LEU A 57 -21.86 14.96 14.21
CA LEU A 57 -23.26 15.24 13.93
C LEU A 57 -23.98 15.64 15.23
N GLY A 58 -24.14 16.93 15.46
CA GLY A 58 -24.74 17.43 16.70
C GLY A 58 -23.84 17.18 17.91
N THR A 59 -24.25 16.25 18.79
CA THR A 59 -23.49 15.82 19.99
C THR A 59 -22.79 14.48 19.78
N ASP A 60 -23.05 13.81 18.66
CA ASP A 60 -22.53 12.47 18.38
C ASP A 60 -21.36 12.54 17.39
N THR A 61 -20.42 11.61 17.53
CA THR A 61 -19.24 11.51 16.64
C THR A 61 -19.25 10.15 15.98
N LEU A 62 -19.13 10.13 14.65
CA LEU A 62 -18.93 8.93 13.86
C LEU A 62 -17.44 8.68 13.68
N TYR A 63 -16.98 7.51 14.12
CA TYR A 63 -15.64 7.00 13.91
C TYR A 63 -15.67 5.98 12.78
N LEU A 64 -15.49 6.45 11.53
CA LEU A 64 -15.60 5.59 10.36
C LEU A 64 -14.53 4.49 10.37
N ALA A 65 -13.34 4.78 10.89
CA ALA A 65 -12.25 3.80 10.99
C ALA A 65 -12.67 2.52 11.73
N ASP A 66 -13.49 2.65 12.79
CA ASP A 66 -13.95 1.51 13.60
C ASP A 66 -15.00 0.64 12.88
N GLN A 67 -15.54 1.13 11.76
CA GLN A 67 -16.55 0.44 10.95
C GLN A 67 -15.98 -0.19 9.67
N LEU A 68 -14.73 0.07 9.38
CA LEU A 68 -14.03 -0.50 8.24
C LEU A 68 -13.38 -1.83 8.64
N PRO A 69 -13.18 -2.77 7.68
CA PRO A 69 -12.55 -4.04 7.97
C PRO A 69 -11.05 -3.88 8.30
N ASP A 70 -10.52 -4.74 9.15
CA ASP A 70 -9.08 -4.81 9.43
C ASP A 70 -8.29 -5.53 8.33
N THR A 71 -8.99 -6.24 7.45
CA THR A 71 -8.38 -7.05 6.39
C THR A 71 -9.18 -6.93 5.11
N ILE A 72 -8.47 -6.79 4.00
CA ILE A 72 -9.04 -6.78 2.65
C ILE A 72 -8.33 -7.82 1.79
N SER A 73 -9.01 -8.31 0.76
CA SER A 73 -8.38 -9.15 -0.27
C SER A 73 -8.23 -8.37 -1.57
N ILE A 74 -7.04 -8.39 -2.15
CA ILE A 74 -6.74 -7.76 -3.42
C ILE A 74 -6.54 -8.84 -4.48
N PHE A 75 -7.26 -8.74 -5.59
CA PHE A 75 -7.13 -9.64 -6.73
C PHE A 75 -7.23 -8.88 -8.05
N SER A 76 -6.88 -9.55 -9.16
CA SER A 76 -6.91 -8.96 -10.49
C SER A 76 -7.26 -10.02 -11.52
N ASP A 77 -8.04 -9.64 -12.50
CA ASP A 77 -8.36 -10.43 -13.70
C ASP A 77 -7.62 -9.96 -14.95
N SER A 78 -6.97 -8.80 -14.87
CA SER A 78 -6.27 -8.14 -15.98
C SER A 78 -5.03 -7.40 -15.51
N VAL A 79 -4.24 -6.87 -16.47
CA VAL A 79 -2.98 -6.16 -16.16
C VAL A 79 -3.16 -4.80 -15.50
N ASN A 80 -4.34 -4.16 -15.65
CA ASN A 80 -4.55 -2.78 -15.22
C ASN A 80 -5.75 -2.59 -14.29
N THR A 81 -6.37 -3.69 -13.84
CA THR A 81 -7.56 -3.63 -12.98
C THR A 81 -7.32 -4.38 -11.69
N LEU A 82 -7.58 -3.72 -10.59
CA LEU A 82 -7.61 -4.29 -9.25
C LEU A 82 -9.05 -4.38 -8.77
N PHE A 83 -9.34 -5.46 -8.07
CA PHE A 83 -10.53 -5.63 -7.26
C PHE A 83 -10.09 -5.68 -5.80
N ILE A 84 -10.70 -4.86 -4.97
CA ILE A 84 -10.45 -4.78 -3.55
C ILE A 84 -11.72 -5.26 -2.86
N ASP A 85 -11.67 -6.46 -2.32
CA ASP A 85 -12.76 -7.05 -1.55
C ASP A 85 -12.65 -6.62 -0.09
N ALA A 86 -13.58 -5.79 0.33
CA ALA A 86 -13.72 -5.31 1.70
C ALA A 86 -14.91 -6.00 2.41
N GLY A 87 -15.11 -7.29 2.16
CA GLY A 87 -16.15 -8.12 2.75
C GLY A 87 -17.48 -8.04 2.00
N THR A 88 -18.33 -7.10 2.32
CA THR A 88 -19.64 -6.93 1.64
C THR A 88 -19.58 -6.15 0.34
N ASN A 89 -18.44 -5.49 0.07
CA ASN A 89 -18.28 -4.58 -1.05
C ASN A 89 -17.00 -4.89 -1.83
N ASN A 90 -17.13 -4.90 -3.15
CA ASN A 90 -15.99 -5.00 -4.06
C ASN A 90 -15.76 -3.63 -4.70
N LEU A 91 -14.58 -3.08 -4.48
CA LEU A 91 -14.14 -1.85 -5.13
C LEU A 91 -13.33 -2.20 -6.36
N VAL A 92 -13.52 -1.44 -7.42
CA VAL A 92 -12.73 -1.59 -8.66
C VAL A 92 -11.78 -0.41 -8.78
N ALA A 93 -10.52 -0.69 -9.04
CA ALA A 93 -9.49 0.33 -9.24
C ALA A 93 -8.73 0.10 -10.53
N SER A 94 -8.29 1.16 -11.17
CA SER A 94 -7.30 1.09 -12.24
C SER A 94 -5.91 1.25 -11.65
N VAL A 95 -4.94 0.43 -12.12
CA VAL A 95 -3.55 0.46 -11.65
C VAL A 95 -2.61 0.68 -12.82
N ASP A 96 -1.57 1.47 -12.62
CA ASP A 96 -0.52 1.72 -13.60
C ASP A 96 0.68 0.78 -13.46
N SER A 97 1.65 0.91 -14.36
CA SER A 97 2.87 0.09 -14.36
C SER A 97 3.85 0.44 -13.23
N LEU A 98 3.58 1.46 -12.43
CA LEU A 98 4.40 1.89 -11.29
C LEU A 98 3.77 1.51 -9.95
N GLY A 99 2.59 0.88 -9.97
CA GLY A 99 1.86 0.48 -8.77
C GLY A 99 0.96 1.55 -8.18
N SER A 100 0.84 2.71 -8.84
CA SER A 100 -0.15 3.71 -8.46
C SER A 100 -1.52 3.29 -8.96
N PHE A 101 -2.53 3.46 -8.14
CA PHE A 101 -3.89 3.08 -8.51
C PHE A 101 -4.91 4.18 -8.18
N THR A 102 -5.99 4.16 -8.92
CA THR A 102 -7.12 5.07 -8.74
C THR A 102 -8.40 4.28 -8.60
N ILE A 103 -9.16 4.56 -7.56
CA ILE A 103 -10.51 4.07 -7.34
C ILE A 103 -11.46 5.15 -7.87
N PRO A 104 -12.15 4.91 -9.00
CA PRO A 104 -13.10 5.87 -9.53
C PRO A 104 -14.29 6.01 -8.58
N PHE A 105 -15.12 7.04 -8.81
CA PHE A 105 -16.33 7.22 -8.04
C PHE A 105 -17.24 6.00 -8.13
N GLN A 106 -17.51 5.39 -6.97
CA GLN A 106 -18.34 4.20 -6.82
C GLN A 106 -19.33 4.40 -5.68
N SER A 107 -20.44 3.68 -5.72
CA SER A 107 -21.43 3.68 -4.63
C SER A 107 -21.62 2.28 -4.09
N PHE A 108 -21.86 2.17 -2.80
CA PHE A 108 -22.17 0.92 -2.12
C PHE A 108 -23.17 1.16 -0.98
N GLN A 109 -23.78 0.08 -0.51
CA GLN A 109 -24.65 0.13 0.66
C GLN A 109 -23.82 -0.15 1.90
N ALA A 110 -23.82 0.78 2.85
CA ALA A 110 -23.17 0.64 4.13
C ALA A 110 -24.21 0.70 5.26
N TYR A 111 -24.05 -0.14 6.27
CA TYR A 111 -24.78 0.00 7.51
C TYR A 111 -24.05 1.03 8.37
N LEU A 112 -24.71 2.14 8.62
CA LEU A 112 -24.17 3.21 9.46
C LEU A 112 -24.84 3.16 10.83
N ASP A 113 -24.04 3.05 11.87
CA ASP A 113 -24.47 3.17 13.26
C ASP A 113 -23.99 4.50 13.82
N LEU A 114 -24.94 5.44 13.98
CA LEU A 114 -24.69 6.77 14.53
C LEU A 114 -25.09 6.85 16.01
N GLY A 115 -25.36 5.70 16.65
CA GLY A 115 -25.80 5.64 18.04
C GLY A 115 -27.28 5.96 18.27
N PHE A 116 -27.82 6.97 17.61
CA PHE A 116 -29.24 7.36 17.66
C PHE A 116 -30.05 6.90 16.44
N ILE A 117 -29.38 6.62 15.34
CA ILE A 117 -29.97 6.04 14.12
C ILE A 117 -29.01 4.96 13.62
N SER A 118 -29.55 3.78 13.36
CA SER A 118 -28.83 2.68 12.71
C SER A 118 -29.62 2.30 11.46
N ASP A 119 -29.07 2.55 10.28
CA ASP A 119 -29.76 2.29 9.01
C ASP A 119 -28.74 2.00 7.89
N THR A 120 -29.24 1.44 6.79
CA THR A 120 -28.47 1.23 5.58
C THR A 120 -28.51 2.48 4.71
N ALA A 121 -27.36 3.07 4.45
CA ALA A 121 -27.21 4.24 3.60
C ALA A 121 -26.43 3.93 2.33
N THR A 122 -26.69 4.71 1.27
CA THR A 122 -25.84 4.70 0.07
C THR A 122 -24.66 5.62 0.31
N VAL A 123 -23.47 5.02 0.42
CA VAL A 123 -22.22 5.74 0.58
C VAL A 123 -21.48 5.77 -0.75
N PHE A 124 -20.90 6.87 -1.09
CA PHE A 124 -20.06 7.04 -2.26
C PHE A 124 -18.60 7.06 -1.82
N LEU A 125 -17.74 6.53 -2.68
CA LEU A 125 -16.32 6.41 -2.44
C LEU A 125 -15.53 6.78 -3.68
N THR A 126 -14.45 7.49 -3.49
CA THR A 126 -13.37 7.67 -4.46
C THR A 126 -12.02 7.59 -3.75
N GLY A 127 -10.95 7.31 -4.49
CA GLY A 127 -9.64 7.30 -3.86
C GLY A 127 -8.47 7.07 -4.81
N THR A 128 -7.29 7.15 -4.23
CA THR A 128 -6.02 6.87 -4.89
C THR A 128 -5.11 6.11 -3.93
N GLY A 129 -4.14 5.40 -4.47
CA GLY A 129 -3.14 4.74 -3.65
C GLY A 129 -1.90 4.36 -4.45
N ASN A 130 -0.94 3.80 -3.73
CA ASN A 130 0.31 3.33 -4.31
C ASN A 130 0.84 2.13 -3.52
N PHE A 131 1.33 1.12 -4.23
CA PHE A 131 2.10 0.04 -3.65
C PHE A 131 3.58 0.40 -3.72
N SER A 132 4.18 0.70 -2.59
CA SER A 132 5.61 1.01 -2.47
C SER A 132 6.49 -0.23 -2.62
N SER A 133 5.92 -1.41 -2.34
CA SER A 133 6.56 -2.71 -2.50
C SER A 133 5.49 -3.80 -2.69
N ARG A 134 5.91 -5.05 -2.86
CA ARG A 134 4.99 -6.20 -2.88
C ARG A 134 4.34 -6.50 -1.53
N TYR A 135 4.76 -5.83 -0.45
CA TYR A 135 4.29 -6.07 0.92
C TYR A 135 3.67 -4.83 1.56
N GLU A 136 3.86 -3.65 1.00
CA GLU A 136 3.44 -2.39 1.59
C GLU A 136 2.83 -1.47 0.56
N GLY A 137 1.85 -0.71 0.98
CA GLY A 137 1.19 0.32 0.19
C GLY A 137 0.47 1.33 1.07
N THR A 138 -0.04 2.36 0.44
CA THR A 138 -0.89 3.36 1.07
C THR A 138 -2.08 3.67 0.17
N MET A 139 -3.19 4.09 0.79
CA MET A 139 -4.40 4.46 0.08
C MET A 139 -5.03 5.66 0.76
N ASN A 140 -5.53 6.60 -0.03
CA ASN A 140 -6.34 7.72 0.43
C ASN A 140 -7.74 7.54 -0.13
N LEU A 141 -8.73 7.47 0.74
CA LEU A 141 -10.13 7.32 0.39
C LEU A 141 -10.92 8.53 0.86
N THR A 142 -11.85 9.00 0.04
CA THR A 142 -12.87 9.97 0.43
C THR A 142 -14.22 9.29 0.39
N PHE A 143 -14.87 9.20 1.52
CA PHE A 143 -16.24 8.71 1.68
C PHE A 143 -17.20 9.89 1.68
N SER A 144 -18.30 9.78 0.95
CA SER A 144 -19.32 10.81 0.87
C SER A 144 -20.69 10.20 1.11
N GLU A 145 -21.45 10.82 2.01
CA GLU A 145 -22.84 10.47 2.28
C GLU A 145 -23.72 11.73 2.09
N PRO A 146 -24.51 11.82 0.99
CA PRO A 146 -25.21 13.04 0.62
C PRO A 146 -26.33 13.47 1.59
N LEU A 147 -27.01 12.53 2.27
CA LEU A 147 -28.09 12.86 3.17
C LEU A 147 -27.61 13.56 4.44
N LEU A 148 -26.43 13.18 4.92
CA LEU A 148 -25.77 13.79 6.06
C LEU A 148 -24.87 14.97 5.64
N ASN A 149 -24.69 15.18 4.33
CA ASN A 149 -23.69 16.09 3.77
C ASN A 149 -22.28 15.83 4.36
N ALA A 150 -21.99 14.55 4.59
CA ALA A 150 -20.72 14.11 5.16
C ALA A 150 -19.69 13.84 4.06
N ASN A 151 -18.48 14.33 4.27
CA ASN A 151 -17.28 13.92 3.55
C ASN A 151 -16.24 13.57 4.60
N ILE A 152 -15.70 12.36 4.52
CA ILE A 152 -14.72 11.84 5.47
C ILE A 152 -13.53 11.35 4.69
N ASP A 153 -12.37 11.94 4.95
CA ASP A 153 -11.12 11.52 4.36
C ASP A 153 -10.41 10.50 5.26
N CYS A 154 -9.92 9.43 4.64
CA CYS A 154 -9.19 8.37 5.30
C CYS A 154 -7.84 8.16 4.63
N THR A 155 -6.80 8.10 5.41
CA THR A 155 -5.49 7.57 5.00
C THR A 155 -5.35 6.15 5.53
N ILE A 156 -4.95 5.22 4.68
CA ILE A 156 -4.88 3.80 5.00
C ILE A 156 -3.49 3.28 4.73
N ASP A 157 -2.90 2.63 5.72
CA ASP A 157 -1.71 1.83 5.54
C ASP A 157 -2.07 0.40 5.18
N LEU A 158 -1.43 -0.12 4.13
CA LEU A 158 -1.62 -1.47 3.62
C LEU A 158 -0.36 -2.31 3.91
N ARG A 159 -0.55 -3.49 4.49
CA ARG A 159 0.53 -4.46 4.69
C ARG A 159 0.05 -5.84 4.29
N LYS A 160 0.77 -6.48 3.38
CA LYS A 160 0.41 -7.81 2.91
C LYS A 160 0.54 -8.83 4.03
N LEU A 161 -0.46 -9.69 4.14
CA LEU A 161 -0.44 -10.85 5.04
C LEU A 161 0.28 -12.02 4.35
N ASP A 162 1.11 -12.74 5.10
CA ASP A 162 1.87 -13.91 4.62
C ASP A 162 0.97 -15.16 4.54
#